data_c5d45f31e0b13a64a3c8295826a7ddf4
#
_entry.id   c5d45f31e0b13a64a3c8295826a7ddf4
#
_cell.length_a   1.000
_cell.length_b   1.000
_cell.length_c   1.000
_cell.angle_alpha   90.00
_cell.angle_beta   90.00
_cell.angle_gamma   90.00
#
_symmetry.space_group_name_H-M   'P 1'
#
loop_
_entity.id
_entity.type
_entity.pdbx_description
1 polymer ?
#
loop_
_entity_poly.entity_id
_entity_poly.type
_entity_poly.pdbx_seq_one_letter_code
_entity_poly.pdbx_strand_id
1 'polypeptide(L)'
;MTARRAPPLYLRGTPRPRQPRGGKANKMATKIIAVGKMKCAELKSLCAEYAKRLSRYGGVEVAEVRDAGAEAEADAILAKLANFKGRVYVMSEEGILMSSREFSRALEADLQRGGSAFAIGGPYGLSDRVRARADVVMSMSPMTFTHEFARAVLLEQIYRAKTISANAGYHH
;
A
#
# COMPACT_ATOMS: atom_id res chain seq x y z
N MET A 1 -27.88 -14.80 42.03
CA MET A 1 -26.41 -14.87 42.29
C MET A 1 -25.69 -14.65 40.98
N THR A 2 -25.24 -13.43 40.73
CA THR A 2 -24.58 -13.01 39.47
C THR A 2 -23.08 -12.93 39.73
N ALA A 3 -22.33 -13.86 39.15
CA ALA A 3 -20.86 -13.88 39.23
C ALA A 3 -20.26 -12.70 38.45
N ARG A 4 -19.65 -11.75 39.14
CA ARG A 4 -18.84 -10.69 38.52
C ARG A 4 -17.53 -11.29 38.02
N ARG A 5 -17.31 -11.26 36.70
CA ARG A 5 -16.00 -11.56 36.09
C ARG A 5 -15.00 -10.47 36.52
N ALA A 6 -13.87 -10.89 37.06
CA ALA A 6 -12.75 -10.02 37.36
C ALA A 6 -12.11 -9.48 36.04
N PRO A 7 -11.63 -8.21 36.01
CA PRO A 7 -10.94 -7.68 34.85
C PRO A 7 -9.54 -8.30 34.71
N PRO A 8 -9.00 -8.45 33.50
CA PRO A 8 -7.69 -9.02 33.25
C PRO A 8 -6.59 -8.11 33.82
N LEU A 9 -5.63 -8.74 34.49
CA LEU A 9 -4.42 -8.08 35.01
C LEU A 9 -3.61 -7.47 33.86
N TYR A 10 -3.56 -6.15 33.79
CA TYR A 10 -2.59 -5.44 32.97
C TYR A 10 -1.22 -5.52 33.65
N LEU A 11 -0.30 -6.26 33.03
CA LEU A 11 1.11 -6.24 33.40
C LEU A 11 1.68 -4.83 33.17
N ARG A 12 2.01 -4.15 34.23
CA ARG A 12 2.79 -2.90 34.22
C ARG A 12 4.20 -3.22 33.72
N GLY A 13 4.65 -2.57 32.65
CA GLY A 13 6.06 -2.56 32.29
C GLY A 13 6.46 -2.95 30.88
N THR A 14 5.66 -2.68 29.84
CA THR A 14 6.19 -2.68 28.47
C THR A 14 6.76 -1.30 28.16
N PRO A 15 8.07 -1.17 27.84
CA PRO A 15 8.64 0.10 27.43
C PRO A 15 7.97 0.58 26.12
N ARG A 16 7.58 1.85 26.07
CA ARG A 16 7.09 2.50 24.87
C ARG A 16 8.13 2.33 23.75
N PRO A 17 7.74 1.91 22.52
CA PRO A 17 8.66 1.87 21.41
C PRO A 17 9.24 3.26 21.20
N ARG A 18 10.56 3.37 21.24
CA ARG A 18 11.30 4.60 20.97
C ARG A 18 11.03 4.99 19.52
N GLN A 19 10.56 6.21 19.31
CA GLN A 19 10.53 6.80 17.96
C GLN A 19 11.96 6.77 17.38
N PRO A 20 12.15 6.34 16.13
CA PRO A 20 13.47 6.38 15.51
C PRO A 20 13.91 7.85 15.39
N ARG A 21 15.01 8.19 16.05
CA ARG A 21 15.70 9.48 15.90
C ARG A 21 16.23 9.57 14.47
N GLY A 22 16.02 10.72 13.85
CA GLY A 22 16.35 11.03 12.47
C GLY A 22 17.72 10.52 12.02
N GLY A 23 17.70 9.76 10.96
CA GLY A 23 18.85 9.32 10.22
C GLY A 23 18.52 9.26 8.74
N LYS A 24 19.23 10.06 7.93
CA LYS A 24 19.38 10.09 6.46
C LYS A 24 18.07 9.93 5.66
N ALA A 25 17.80 10.89 4.77
CA ALA A 25 16.68 10.92 3.84
C ALA A 25 16.26 9.51 3.39
N ASN A 26 15.21 8.99 3.99
CA ASN A 26 14.76 7.63 3.75
C ASN A 26 14.07 7.66 2.39
N LYS A 27 14.74 7.04 1.39
CA LYS A 27 14.16 6.71 0.09
C LYS A 27 12.74 6.22 0.36
N MET A 28 11.71 6.86 -0.23
CA MET A 28 10.30 6.58 0.04
C MET A 28 10.06 5.07 0.07
N ALA A 29 9.62 4.57 1.23
CA ALA A 29 9.47 3.13 1.47
C ALA A 29 8.20 2.56 0.80
N THR A 30 7.36 3.42 0.21
CA THR A 30 6.12 3.02 -0.46
C THR A 30 6.12 3.57 -1.88
N LYS A 31 5.90 2.67 -2.86
CA LYS A 31 5.85 3.00 -4.28
C LYS A 31 4.59 2.44 -4.92
N ILE A 32 3.93 3.22 -5.75
CA ILE A 32 2.82 2.78 -6.60
C ILE A 32 3.25 2.94 -8.05
N ILE A 33 3.14 1.88 -8.83
CA ILE A 33 3.36 1.88 -10.28
C ILE A 33 2.02 1.57 -10.92
N ALA A 34 1.46 2.50 -11.67
CA ALA A 34 0.13 2.35 -12.25
C ALA A 34 0.16 2.59 -13.76
N VAL A 35 -0.50 1.71 -14.50
CA VAL A 35 -0.72 1.88 -15.94
C VAL A 35 -1.77 2.96 -16.16
N GLY A 36 -1.53 3.81 -17.15
CA GLY A 36 -2.41 4.91 -17.53
C GLY A 36 -2.25 6.17 -16.68
N LYS A 37 -2.61 7.29 -17.29
CA LYS A 37 -2.67 8.59 -16.63
C LYS A 37 -4.01 8.76 -15.91
N MET A 38 -4.00 9.49 -14.81
CA MET A 38 -5.22 9.92 -14.15
C MET A 38 -5.93 10.99 -14.99
N LYS A 39 -7.13 10.69 -15.50
CA LYS A 39 -7.94 11.58 -16.34
C LYS A 39 -9.07 12.24 -15.55
N CYS A 40 -9.67 11.52 -14.61
CA CYS A 40 -10.72 12.03 -13.73
C CYS A 40 -10.14 13.05 -12.75
N ALA A 41 -10.59 14.30 -12.83
CA ALA A 41 -10.08 15.42 -12.02
C ALA A 41 -10.34 15.21 -10.53
N GLU A 42 -11.49 14.66 -10.18
CA GLU A 42 -11.91 14.38 -8.81
C GLU A 42 -11.02 13.30 -8.17
N LEU A 43 -10.77 12.21 -8.89
CA LEU A 43 -9.87 11.15 -8.43
C LEU A 43 -8.43 11.63 -8.33
N LYS A 44 -8.00 12.48 -9.27
CA LYS A 44 -6.66 13.09 -9.22
C LYS A 44 -6.49 13.97 -7.98
N SER A 45 -7.50 14.79 -7.68
CA SER A 45 -7.52 15.62 -6.48
C SER A 45 -7.51 14.78 -5.20
N LEU A 46 -8.31 13.71 -5.15
CA LEU A 46 -8.36 12.78 -4.03
C LEU A 46 -7.01 12.08 -3.82
N CYS A 47 -6.38 11.59 -4.89
CA CYS A 47 -5.04 10.98 -4.82
C CYS A 47 -4.00 11.96 -4.31
N ALA A 48 -4.02 13.21 -4.76
CA ALA A 48 -3.12 14.26 -4.29
C ALA A 48 -3.29 14.55 -2.80
N GLU A 49 -4.53 14.56 -2.30
CA GLU A 49 -4.82 14.75 -0.89
C GLU A 49 -4.25 13.60 -0.03
N TYR A 50 -4.45 12.33 -0.41
CA TYR A 50 -3.87 11.21 0.33
C TYR A 50 -2.34 11.16 0.22
N ALA A 51 -1.75 11.50 -0.92
CA ALA A 51 -0.30 11.61 -1.06
C ALA A 51 0.27 12.70 -0.13
N LYS A 52 -0.41 13.84 -0.03
CA LYS A 52 -0.07 14.91 0.93
C LYS A 52 -0.15 14.44 2.38
N ARG A 53 -1.22 13.73 2.76
CA ARG A 53 -1.36 13.16 4.12
C ARG A 53 -0.27 12.14 4.41
N LEU A 54 0.06 11.30 3.44
CA LEU A 54 1.11 10.29 3.55
C LEU A 54 2.51 10.88 3.74
N SER A 55 2.76 12.14 3.36
CA SER A 55 4.06 12.79 3.57
C SER A 55 4.52 12.75 5.03
N ARG A 56 3.59 12.75 5.98
CA ARG A 56 3.87 12.64 7.44
C ARG A 56 4.31 11.23 7.87
N TYR A 57 4.11 10.23 7.00
CA TYR A 57 4.39 8.81 7.25
C TYR A 57 5.45 8.24 6.30
N GLY A 58 6.35 9.10 5.81
CA GLY A 58 7.42 8.72 4.90
C GLY A 58 7.11 8.90 3.41
N GLY A 59 5.89 9.35 3.09
CA GLY A 59 5.47 9.63 1.71
C GLY A 59 5.14 8.40 0.89
N VAL A 60 4.75 8.65 -0.36
CA VAL A 60 4.50 7.65 -1.40
C VAL A 60 5.02 8.18 -2.73
N GLU A 61 5.78 7.35 -3.44
CA GLU A 61 6.14 7.62 -4.84
C GLU A 61 5.07 7.02 -5.75
N VAL A 62 4.48 7.83 -6.62
CA VAL A 62 3.54 7.34 -7.65
C VAL A 62 4.19 7.51 -9.02
N ALA A 63 4.42 6.40 -9.70
CA ALA A 63 5.00 6.35 -11.03
C ALA A 63 3.95 5.86 -12.04
N GLU A 64 3.65 6.66 -13.04
CA GLU A 64 2.77 6.26 -14.12
C GLU A 64 3.54 5.56 -15.23
N VAL A 65 2.93 4.53 -15.82
CA VAL A 65 3.38 3.80 -17.00
C VAL A 65 2.39 4.10 -18.12
N ARG A 66 2.90 4.31 -19.35
CA ARG A 66 2.04 4.53 -20.48
C ARG A 66 1.19 3.29 -20.76
N ASP A 67 -0.09 3.49 -21.04
CA ASP A 67 -0.98 2.48 -21.61
C ASP A 67 -0.54 2.23 -23.08
N ALA A 68 0.11 1.10 -23.30
CA ALA A 68 0.78 0.77 -24.56
C ALA A 68 0.70 -0.74 -24.91
N GLY A 69 -0.15 -1.47 -24.19
CA GLY A 69 -0.31 -2.92 -24.34
C GLY A 69 0.54 -3.74 -23.38
N ALA A 70 0.10 -4.97 -23.13
CA ALA A 70 0.55 -5.82 -22.02
C ALA A 70 2.08 -5.99 -21.94
N GLU A 71 2.77 -6.21 -23.05
CA GLU A 71 4.23 -6.44 -23.06
C GLU A 71 5.02 -5.16 -22.78
N ALA A 72 4.66 -4.04 -23.43
CA ALA A 72 5.34 -2.76 -23.23
C ALA A 72 5.09 -2.22 -21.81
N GLU A 73 3.90 -2.44 -21.27
CA GLU A 73 3.56 -2.12 -19.88
C GLU A 73 4.37 -2.98 -18.90
N ALA A 74 4.50 -4.28 -19.18
CA ALA A 74 5.30 -5.18 -18.37
C ALA A 74 6.77 -4.75 -18.33
N ASP A 75 7.37 -4.44 -19.46
CA ASP A 75 8.76 -3.95 -19.53
C ASP A 75 8.93 -2.69 -18.71
N ALA A 76 8.02 -1.73 -18.82
CA ALA A 76 8.08 -0.46 -18.10
C ALA A 76 7.89 -0.65 -16.57
N ILE A 77 6.98 -1.53 -16.15
CA ILE A 77 6.75 -1.85 -14.73
C ILE A 77 7.98 -2.55 -14.16
N LEU A 78 8.47 -3.59 -14.84
CA LEU A 78 9.63 -4.36 -14.39
C LEU A 78 10.90 -3.50 -14.32
N ALA A 79 11.10 -2.57 -15.26
CA ALA A 79 12.19 -1.61 -15.19
C ALA A 79 12.12 -0.72 -13.95
N LYS A 80 10.91 -0.26 -13.57
CA LYS A 80 10.69 0.52 -12.34
C LYS A 80 10.87 -0.29 -11.05
N LEU A 81 10.74 -1.61 -11.12
CA LEU A 81 10.94 -2.54 -10.00
C LEU A 81 12.36 -3.12 -9.93
N ALA A 82 13.20 -2.96 -10.96
CA ALA A 82 14.50 -3.65 -11.08
C ALA A 82 15.40 -3.46 -9.86
N ASN A 83 15.45 -2.27 -9.29
CA ASN A 83 16.27 -1.93 -8.12
C ASN A 83 15.48 -1.87 -6.80
N PHE A 84 14.22 -2.25 -6.82
CA PHE A 84 13.39 -2.26 -5.62
C PHE A 84 13.68 -3.51 -4.79
N LYS A 85 14.05 -3.33 -3.51
CA LYS A 85 14.47 -4.40 -2.60
C LYS A 85 13.35 -4.87 -1.66
N GLY A 86 12.27 -4.07 -1.55
CA GLY A 86 11.13 -4.38 -0.69
C GLY A 86 10.18 -5.39 -1.30
N ARG A 87 9.03 -5.57 -0.66
CA ARG A 87 7.97 -6.48 -1.11
C ARG A 87 7.18 -5.89 -2.26
N VAL A 88 6.93 -6.69 -3.28
CA VAL A 88 6.14 -6.31 -4.47
C VAL A 88 4.75 -6.92 -4.39
N TYR A 89 3.74 -6.07 -4.45
CA TYR A 89 2.33 -6.42 -4.53
C TYR A 89 1.82 -6.17 -5.95
N VAL A 90 1.15 -7.15 -6.52
CA VAL A 90 0.35 -7.00 -7.74
C VAL A 90 -1.11 -6.92 -7.35
N MET A 91 -1.80 -5.87 -7.81
CA MET A 91 -3.21 -5.68 -7.53
C MET A 91 -4.05 -6.45 -8.54
N SER A 92 -4.95 -7.30 -8.06
CA SER A 92 -5.87 -8.10 -8.86
C SER A 92 -7.09 -8.47 -8.03
N GLU A 93 -8.27 -8.54 -8.64
CA GLU A 93 -9.50 -9.02 -7.99
C GLU A 93 -9.40 -10.49 -7.53
N GLU A 94 -8.54 -11.27 -8.17
CA GLU A 94 -8.28 -12.67 -7.83
C GLU A 94 -7.28 -12.86 -6.67
N GLY A 95 -6.70 -11.76 -6.17
CA GLY A 95 -5.68 -11.78 -5.14
C GLY A 95 -6.24 -12.11 -3.74
N ILE A 96 -5.33 -12.26 -2.78
CA ILE A 96 -5.71 -12.45 -1.38
C ILE A 96 -6.38 -11.18 -0.82
N LEU A 97 -7.44 -11.35 -0.08
CA LEU A 97 -8.09 -10.28 0.67
C LEU A 97 -7.40 -10.06 2.01
N MET A 98 -7.24 -8.81 2.39
CA MET A 98 -6.72 -8.41 3.70
C MET A 98 -7.67 -7.40 4.35
N SER A 99 -7.89 -7.53 5.64
CA SER A 99 -8.48 -6.45 6.43
C SER A 99 -7.50 -5.27 6.53
N SER A 100 -7.98 -4.07 6.81
CA SER A 100 -7.11 -2.89 7.00
C SER A 100 -6.07 -3.09 8.11
N ARG A 101 -6.37 -3.89 9.14
CA ARG A 101 -5.43 -4.22 10.22
C ARG A 101 -4.35 -5.21 9.76
N GLU A 102 -4.69 -6.21 8.95
CA GLU A 102 -3.72 -7.13 8.35
C GLU A 102 -2.81 -6.40 7.37
N PHE A 103 -3.38 -5.55 6.53
CA PHE A 103 -2.61 -4.72 5.61
C PHE A 103 -1.66 -3.78 6.35
N SER A 104 -2.09 -3.16 7.46
CA SER A 104 -1.24 -2.33 8.31
C SER A 104 -0.03 -3.12 8.83
N ARG A 105 -0.24 -4.33 9.35
CA ARG A 105 0.85 -5.20 9.85
C ARG A 105 1.80 -5.61 8.74
N ALA A 106 1.27 -5.90 7.54
CA ALA A 106 2.09 -6.24 6.38
C ALA A 106 3.01 -5.07 5.98
N LEU A 107 2.46 -3.85 5.86
CA LEU A 107 3.25 -2.67 5.53
C LEU A 107 4.32 -2.35 6.59
N GLU A 108 4.03 -2.57 7.86
CA GLU A 108 5.00 -2.37 8.95
C GLU A 108 6.15 -3.38 8.85
N ALA A 109 5.84 -4.65 8.58
CA ALA A 109 6.86 -5.68 8.37
C ALA A 109 7.73 -5.39 7.13
N ASP A 110 7.13 -4.83 6.07
CA ASP A 110 7.84 -4.50 4.83
C ASP A 110 8.82 -3.35 4.99
N LEU A 111 8.58 -2.42 5.92
CA LEU A 111 9.53 -1.33 6.21
C LEU A 111 10.92 -1.86 6.56
N GLN A 112 10.99 -2.97 7.29
CA GLN A 112 12.25 -3.63 7.68
C GLN A 112 12.94 -4.31 6.49
N ARG A 113 12.23 -4.51 5.37
CA ARG A 113 12.69 -5.22 4.17
C ARG A 113 12.91 -4.31 2.98
N GLY A 114 12.85 -2.99 3.15
CA GLY A 114 13.02 -2.02 2.08
C GLY A 114 11.73 -1.40 1.55
N GLY A 115 10.59 -1.65 2.22
CA GLY A 115 9.30 -1.07 1.91
C GLY A 115 8.40 -1.92 1.01
N SER A 116 7.36 -1.30 0.45
CA SER A 116 6.34 -1.95 -0.37
C SER A 116 6.19 -1.26 -1.72
N ALA A 117 6.11 -2.01 -2.80
CA ALA A 117 5.75 -1.52 -4.12
C ALA A 117 4.46 -2.19 -4.59
N PHE A 118 3.56 -1.40 -5.19
CA PHE A 118 2.26 -1.86 -5.69
C PHE A 118 2.18 -1.63 -7.19
N ALA A 119 1.85 -2.65 -7.96
CA ALA A 119 1.59 -2.55 -9.40
C ALA A 119 0.08 -2.62 -9.67
N ILE A 120 -0.46 -1.60 -10.34
CA ILE A 120 -1.85 -1.51 -10.78
C ILE A 120 -1.86 -1.57 -12.31
N GLY A 121 -2.58 -2.55 -12.87
CA GLY A 121 -2.74 -2.74 -14.31
C GLY A 121 -3.68 -1.73 -14.95
N GLY A 122 -3.65 -1.71 -16.28
CA GLY A 122 -4.62 -1.04 -17.12
C GLY A 122 -5.92 -1.85 -17.26
N PRO A 123 -6.76 -1.52 -18.28
CA PRO A 123 -8.05 -2.19 -18.48
C PRO A 123 -7.98 -3.70 -18.70
N TYR A 124 -6.85 -4.19 -19.17
CA TYR A 124 -6.63 -5.63 -19.45
C TYR A 124 -5.85 -6.35 -18.32
N GLY A 125 -5.67 -5.69 -17.16
CA GLY A 125 -4.91 -6.25 -16.05
C GLY A 125 -3.40 -6.20 -16.24
N LEU A 126 -2.68 -6.98 -15.45
CA LEU A 126 -1.22 -7.10 -15.50
C LEU A 126 -0.81 -8.42 -16.15
N SER A 127 0.25 -8.39 -16.96
CA SER A 127 0.79 -9.58 -17.63
C SER A 127 1.34 -10.59 -16.62
N ASP A 128 1.44 -11.87 -17.05
CA ASP A 128 2.01 -12.95 -16.25
C ASP A 128 3.47 -12.67 -15.85
N ARG A 129 4.22 -11.94 -16.67
CA ARG A 129 5.59 -11.52 -16.34
C ARG A 129 5.64 -10.61 -15.11
N VAL A 130 4.71 -9.67 -14.99
CA VAL A 130 4.60 -8.78 -13.81
C VAL A 130 4.08 -9.58 -12.61
N ARG A 131 3.10 -10.47 -12.81
CA ARG A 131 2.59 -11.36 -11.76
C ARG A 131 3.71 -12.27 -11.21
N ALA A 132 4.57 -12.81 -12.07
CA ALA A 132 5.71 -13.64 -11.66
C ALA A 132 6.76 -12.89 -10.82
N ARG A 133 6.84 -11.54 -10.94
CA ARG A 133 7.72 -10.70 -10.10
C ARG A 133 7.12 -10.41 -8.73
N ALA A 134 5.82 -10.63 -8.55
CA ALA A 134 5.13 -10.29 -7.31
C ALA A 134 5.51 -11.25 -6.17
N ASP A 135 5.68 -10.70 -4.97
CA ASP A 135 5.74 -11.47 -3.73
C ASP A 135 4.32 -11.78 -3.22
N VAL A 136 3.35 -10.93 -3.59
CA VAL A 136 1.95 -11.05 -3.18
C VAL A 136 1.04 -10.58 -4.32
N VAL A 137 0.04 -11.38 -4.67
CA VAL A 137 -1.12 -10.93 -5.46
C VAL A 137 -2.21 -10.56 -4.46
N MET A 138 -2.59 -9.28 -4.41
CA MET A 138 -3.51 -8.72 -3.42
C MET A 138 -4.79 -8.20 -4.08
N SER A 139 -5.91 -8.48 -3.45
CA SER A 139 -7.22 -7.93 -3.81
C SER A 139 -7.68 -6.90 -2.78
N MET A 140 -8.26 -5.80 -3.27
CA MET A 140 -8.98 -4.84 -2.44
C MET A 140 -10.48 -5.17 -2.36
N SER A 141 -10.98 -5.95 -3.33
CA SER A 141 -12.38 -6.37 -3.44
C SER A 141 -12.49 -7.47 -4.50
N PRO A 142 -13.41 -8.43 -4.37
CA PRO A 142 -13.76 -9.33 -5.47
C PRO A 142 -14.38 -8.61 -6.68
N MET A 143 -14.81 -7.36 -6.50
CA MET A 143 -15.32 -6.52 -7.59
C MET A 143 -14.17 -5.78 -8.28
N THR A 144 -14.21 -5.71 -9.59
CA THR A 144 -13.23 -5.00 -10.42
C THR A 144 -13.40 -3.49 -10.30
N PHE A 145 -12.31 -2.76 -10.12
CA PHE A 145 -12.25 -1.30 -10.17
C PHE A 145 -11.59 -0.82 -11.46
N THR A 146 -11.95 0.38 -11.91
CA THR A 146 -11.12 1.07 -12.90
C THR A 146 -9.74 1.35 -12.31
N HIS A 147 -8.69 1.39 -13.15
CA HIS A 147 -7.31 1.64 -12.69
C HIS A 147 -7.14 2.96 -11.94
N GLU A 148 -7.93 3.99 -12.29
CA GLU A 148 -7.91 5.28 -11.59
C GLU A 148 -8.54 5.17 -10.20
N PHE A 149 -9.67 4.50 -10.09
CA PHE A 149 -10.35 4.29 -8.82
C PHE A 149 -9.55 3.37 -7.90
N ALA A 150 -8.99 2.28 -8.44
CA ALA A 150 -8.10 1.38 -7.71
C ALA A 150 -6.92 2.13 -7.07
N ARG A 151 -6.34 3.10 -7.80
CA ARG A 151 -5.26 3.96 -7.30
C ARG A 151 -5.70 4.81 -6.11
N ALA A 152 -6.88 5.43 -6.19
CA ALA A 152 -7.42 6.26 -5.11
C ALA A 152 -7.73 5.42 -3.86
N VAL A 153 -8.38 4.26 -4.02
CA VAL A 153 -8.67 3.32 -2.92
C VAL A 153 -7.38 2.83 -2.28
N LEU A 154 -6.38 2.44 -3.07
CA LEU A 154 -5.09 1.97 -2.55
C LEU A 154 -4.38 3.06 -1.73
N LEU A 155 -4.34 4.30 -2.20
CA LEU A 155 -3.74 5.42 -1.47
C LEU A 155 -4.44 5.67 -0.12
N GLU A 156 -5.78 5.59 -0.11
CA GLU A 156 -6.56 5.69 1.13
C GLU A 156 -6.21 4.55 2.09
N GLN A 157 -6.15 3.30 1.60
CA GLN A 157 -5.83 2.14 2.43
C GLN A 157 -4.39 2.17 2.96
N ILE A 158 -3.43 2.65 2.17
CA ILE A 158 -2.05 2.88 2.65
C ILE A 158 -2.05 3.94 3.76
N TYR A 159 -2.77 5.04 3.59
CA TYR A 159 -2.90 6.06 4.62
C TYR A 159 -3.54 5.51 5.90
N ARG A 160 -4.66 4.78 5.77
CA ARG A 160 -5.32 4.10 6.88
C ARG A 160 -4.39 3.13 7.60
N ALA A 161 -3.65 2.32 6.87
CA ALA A 161 -2.67 1.38 7.43
C ALA A 161 -1.58 2.10 8.25
N LYS A 162 -1.05 3.22 7.73
CA LYS A 162 -0.06 4.05 8.45
C LYS A 162 -0.63 4.70 9.70
N THR A 163 -1.88 5.14 9.67
CA THR A 163 -2.55 5.72 10.85
C THR A 163 -2.85 4.66 11.92
N ILE A 164 -3.16 3.42 11.54
CA ILE A 164 -3.30 2.28 12.46
C ILE A 164 -1.97 2.02 13.16
N SER A 165 -0.87 1.88 12.40
CA SER A 165 0.47 1.66 12.97
C SER A 165 0.93 2.79 13.90
N ALA A 166 0.56 4.04 13.56
CA ALA A 166 0.87 5.21 14.37
C ALA A 166 -0.07 5.41 15.57
N ASN A 167 -1.09 4.56 15.73
CA ASN A 167 -2.14 4.69 16.73
C ASN A 167 -2.87 6.05 16.67
N ALA A 168 -3.01 6.60 15.46
CA ALA A 168 -3.71 7.85 15.19
C ALA A 168 -5.19 7.56 14.91
N GLY A 169 -6.11 8.35 15.44
CA GLY A 169 -7.55 8.10 15.50
C GLY A 169 -8.33 8.13 14.16
N TYR A 170 -7.73 7.77 13.03
CA TYR A 170 -8.40 7.72 11.72
C TYR A 170 -9.20 6.44 11.49
N HIS A 171 -8.76 5.32 12.10
CA HIS A 171 -9.42 4.02 11.96
C HIS A 171 -10.33 3.78 13.18
N HIS A 172 -11.62 3.73 12.96
CA HIS A 172 -12.66 3.41 13.97
C HIS A 172 -13.28 2.07 13.69
#